data_9f85558795df6359e264f030080d26d3
#
_entry.id   9f85558795df6359e264f030080d26d3
#
_cell.length_a   1.000
_cell.length_b   1.000
_cell.length_c   1.000
_cell.angle_alpha   90.00
_cell.angle_beta   90.00
_cell.angle_gamma   90.00
#
_symmetry.space_group_name_H-M   'P 1'
#
loop_
_entity.id
_entity.type
_entity.pdbx_description
1 polymer ?
#
loop_
_entity_poly.entity_id
_entity_poly.type
_entity_poly.pdbx_seq_one_letter_code
_entity_poly.pdbx_strand_id
1 'polypeptide(L)'
;MKEMACTSASEVFCLANCNLPLCRPGGERQKGAVAVLFAGLLVAIIGFFGLALDLSRIYNRKVEMQGVADTIALAAVQKLNGTSSGVSDALSAAREIMLDVNYKPRYNYTRTMAWSDAAIKFGRSVNGSTVWLGAGEASAAPAELLSVKVDTTALDSAYGRVDMLFMPVVSSSLTAVMVGHAAVAGRSRLNVTPLAICAMSSLRQAPRPNPAGHVELVEYGFRRGVSYDLMNLNSSGLTPANFLVDPIAKPGSGSSPSNFALSTVGPYVCTGTVALPKVSDAPVRVQSGFPLSLLFNHLNSRFDPSNGACDPHAAPADTNIKQYTAATIGWMNPKPTLQRAKPSTADPTRLQTIADLPMPNNHPPGEYGPLWANARAVPWQSVGQTEPAAGYTPFAATPAVWNALYATGPGFLGSYPVATPYSTASFSQLPPPVHRPGIKNRRVLNIPLLACPVSGSVAIVIGIGKFFMTVPADANMISAEFAGLASEHQLGGPVEITQ
;
A
#
# COMPACT_ATOMS: atom_id res chain seq x y z
N MET A 1 -64.29 10.92 19.45
CA MET A 1 -65.42 10.32 20.16
C MET A 1 -65.11 10.36 21.64
N LYS A 2 -66.03 11.08 22.30
CA LYS A 2 -66.39 11.09 23.71
C LYS A 2 -65.30 11.51 24.71
N GLU A 3 -65.24 12.73 25.17
CA GLU A 3 -66.28 13.36 26.14
C GLU A 3 -66.51 12.51 27.39
N MET A 4 -66.21 13.06 28.50
CA MET A 4 -67.12 13.72 29.51
C MET A 4 -66.39 13.68 30.83
N ALA A 5 -66.35 14.57 31.64
CA ALA A 5 -67.10 15.71 32.12
C ALA A 5 -67.18 15.69 33.68
N CYS A 6 -66.98 16.84 34.22
CA CYS A 6 -67.36 17.41 35.52
C CYS A 6 -68.14 16.58 36.53
N THR A 7 -67.87 16.87 37.81
CA THR A 7 -68.83 17.50 38.77
C THR A 7 -68.15 17.57 40.15
N SER A 8 -67.90 18.66 40.75
CA SER A 8 -68.70 19.54 41.65
C SER A 8 -69.36 18.84 42.84
N ALA A 9 -69.04 19.26 44.03
CA ALA A 9 -70.01 19.58 45.08
C ALA A 9 -69.30 20.13 46.30
N SER A 10 -69.70 21.31 46.58
CA SER A 10 -69.61 22.07 47.80
C SER A 10 -70.41 21.44 48.96
N GLU A 11 -69.91 21.52 50.17
CA GLU A 11 -70.85 21.81 51.31
C GLU A 11 -70.12 22.58 52.42
N VAL A 12 -70.84 23.62 52.79
CA VAL A 12 -70.67 24.57 53.88
C VAL A 12 -71.05 23.92 55.19
N PHE A 13 -70.32 24.15 56.28
CA PHE A 13 -70.85 24.19 57.59
C PHE A 13 -70.12 25.26 58.42
N CYS A 14 -70.94 26.21 58.89
CA CYS A 14 -70.61 27.24 59.87
C CYS A 14 -70.78 26.74 61.29
N LEU A 15 -70.18 27.50 62.20
CA LEU A 15 -70.45 27.78 63.63
C LEU A 15 -69.45 27.13 64.59
N ALA A 16 -68.69 27.87 65.33
CA ALA A 16 -69.03 28.68 66.48
C ALA A 16 -67.75 29.27 67.14
N ASN A 17 -67.90 30.45 67.66
CA ASN A 17 -67.03 31.27 68.49
C ASN A 17 -66.16 30.54 69.49
N CYS A 18 -64.84 30.86 69.47
CA CYS A 18 -64.02 30.92 70.67
C CYS A 18 -62.96 32.03 70.53
N ASN A 19 -63.14 33.11 71.31
CA ASN A 19 -62.12 34.15 71.48
C ASN A 19 -60.94 33.58 72.30
N LEU A 20 -59.76 33.47 71.64
CA LEU A 20 -58.44 33.32 72.27
C LEU A 20 -57.51 34.30 71.63
N PRO A 21 -56.63 34.96 72.37
CA PRO A 21 -55.73 35.97 71.78
C PRO A 21 -54.70 35.25 70.92
N LEU A 22 -54.68 35.64 69.66
CA LEU A 22 -53.65 35.20 68.69
C LEU A 22 -52.27 35.71 69.16
N CYS A 23 -51.47 34.84 69.78
CA CYS A 23 -50.04 35.00 69.75
C CYS A 23 -49.59 34.88 68.27
N ARG A 24 -49.30 36.02 67.65
CA ARG A 24 -48.56 36.08 66.41
C ARG A 24 -47.14 35.56 66.70
N PRO A 25 -46.71 34.43 66.13
CA PRO A 25 -45.27 34.18 66.07
C PRO A 25 -44.68 35.25 65.15
N GLY A 26 -43.84 36.11 65.70
CA GLY A 26 -43.03 37.03 64.93
C GLY A 26 -42.23 36.21 63.96
N GLY A 27 -42.74 36.10 62.76
CA GLY A 27 -41.99 35.54 61.65
C GLY A 27 -40.81 36.47 61.35
N GLU A 28 -39.73 36.24 62.01
CA GLU A 28 -38.47 36.82 61.55
C GLU A 28 -38.29 36.46 60.09
N ARG A 29 -38.44 37.43 59.25
CA ARG A 29 -38.22 37.32 57.81
C ARG A 29 -36.73 37.01 57.63
N GLN A 30 -36.36 35.73 57.48
CA GLN A 30 -35.03 35.26 57.05
C GLN A 30 -34.79 35.65 55.59
N LYS A 31 -34.93 36.92 55.25
CA LYS A 31 -34.71 37.42 53.87
C LYS A 31 -33.24 37.44 53.48
N GLY A 32 -32.31 37.37 54.44
CA GLY A 32 -30.88 37.38 54.17
C GLY A 32 -30.28 36.01 53.90
N ALA A 33 -30.75 34.93 54.59
CA ALA A 33 -30.17 33.61 54.45
C ALA A 33 -30.37 32.99 53.06
N VAL A 34 -31.55 33.18 52.45
CA VAL A 34 -31.86 32.72 51.11
C VAL A 34 -31.00 33.46 50.05
N ALA A 35 -30.79 34.78 50.25
CA ALA A 35 -29.95 35.57 49.33
C ALA A 35 -28.49 35.13 49.36
N VAL A 36 -27.92 34.81 50.54
CA VAL A 36 -26.55 34.31 50.70
C VAL A 36 -26.43 32.92 50.11
N LEU A 37 -27.43 32.04 50.34
CA LEU A 37 -27.43 30.70 49.78
C LEU A 37 -27.56 30.72 48.25
N PHE A 38 -28.42 31.59 47.69
CA PHE A 38 -28.54 31.80 46.27
C PHE A 38 -27.28 32.40 45.65
N ALA A 39 -26.63 33.34 46.29
CA ALA A 39 -25.35 33.90 45.84
C ALA A 39 -24.23 32.85 45.81
N GLY A 40 -24.17 32.01 46.86
CA GLY A 40 -23.21 30.89 46.88
C GLY A 40 -23.49 29.85 45.80
N LEU A 41 -24.78 29.49 45.58
CA LEU A 41 -25.19 28.58 44.52
C LEU A 41 -24.89 29.16 43.13
N LEU A 42 -25.13 30.47 42.92
CA LEU A 42 -24.84 31.16 41.66
C LEU A 42 -23.34 31.12 41.33
N VAL A 43 -22.47 31.38 42.30
CA VAL A 43 -21.02 31.29 42.13
C VAL A 43 -20.61 29.87 41.79
N ALA A 44 -21.17 28.85 42.44
CA ALA A 44 -20.88 27.47 42.13
C ALA A 44 -21.31 27.10 40.68
N ILE A 45 -22.53 27.49 40.30
CA ILE A 45 -23.04 27.29 38.95
C ILE A 45 -22.15 27.95 37.89
N ILE A 46 -21.81 29.23 38.10
CA ILE A 46 -20.89 29.95 37.17
C ILE A 46 -19.54 29.27 37.10
N GLY A 47 -19.02 28.77 38.23
CA GLY A 47 -17.75 28.01 38.28
C GLY A 47 -17.84 26.73 37.48
N PHE A 48 -18.90 25.94 37.58
CA PHE A 48 -19.11 24.72 36.77
C PHE A 48 -19.25 25.02 35.27
N PHE A 49 -20.04 26.05 34.91
CA PHE A 49 -20.13 26.46 33.51
C PHE A 49 -18.81 26.96 32.96
N GLY A 50 -18.07 27.71 33.74
CA GLY A 50 -16.74 28.18 33.35
C GLY A 50 -15.75 27.05 33.12
N LEU A 51 -15.72 26.05 34.01
CA LEU A 51 -14.90 24.84 33.86
C LEU A 51 -15.31 24.04 32.59
N ALA A 52 -16.62 23.89 32.35
CA ALA A 52 -17.12 23.19 31.17
C ALA A 52 -16.70 23.89 29.86
N LEU A 53 -16.74 25.25 29.84
CA LEU A 53 -16.30 26.02 28.68
C LEU A 53 -14.79 25.89 28.43
N ASP A 54 -13.96 26.01 29.47
CA ASP A 54 -12.52 25.86 29.35
C ASP A 54 -12.14 24.45 28.92
N LEU A 55 -12.78 23.42 29.48
CA LEU A 55 -12.57 22.02 29.05
C LEU A 55 -12.99 21.77 27.60
N SER A 56 -14.12 22.36 27.18
CA SER A 56 -14.56 22.28 25.78
C SER A 56 -13.54 22.89 24.81
N ARG A 57 -12.93 24.02 25.19
CA ARG A 57 -11.88 24.66 24.37
C ARG A 57 -10.62 23.80 24.26
N ILE A 58 -10.20 23.20 25.37
CA ILE A 58 -9.07 22.25 25.38
C ILE A 58 -9.38 21.06 24.47
N TYR A 59 -10.55 20.46 24.63
CA TYR A 59 -10.96 19.31 23.82
C TYR A 59 -11.03 19.62 22.33
N ASN A 60 -11.62 20.76 21.96
CA ASN A 60 -11.71 21.21 20.58
C ASN A 60 -10.31 21.40 19.97
N ARG A 61 -9.38 22.01 20.73
CA ARG A 61 -7.99 22.17 20.29
C ARG A 61 -7.29 20.82 20.13
N LYS A 62 -7.53 19.87 21.03
CA LYS A 62 -6.97 18.52 20.94
C LYS A 62 -7.43 17.80 19.68
N VAL A 63 -8.73 17.83 19.36
CA VAL A 63 -9.28 17.23 18.14
C VAL A 63 -8.72 17.88 16.88
N GLU A 64 -8.54 19.21 16.90
CA GLU A 64 -7.91 19.93 15.79
C GLU A 64 -6.46 19.49 15.58
N MET A 65 -5.66 19.45 16.66
CA MET A 65 -4.26 18.98 16.59
C MET A 65 -4.15 17.54 16.10
N GLN A 66 -5.06 16.67 16.51
CA GLN A 66 -5.15 15.31 16.01
C GLN A 66 -5.44 15.30 14.50
N GLY A 67 -6.46 16.02 14.05
CA GLY A 67 -6.79 16.09 12.62
C GLY A 67 -5.65 16.63 11.76
N VAL A 68 -4.91 17.64 12.26
CA VAL A 68 -3.72 18.16 11.58
C VAL A 68 -2.64 17.10 11.50
N ALA A 69 -2.28 16.46 12.62
CA ALA A 69 -1.25 15.44 12.66
C ALA A 69 -1.56 14.27 11.73
N ASP A 70 -2.80 13.75 11.79
CA ASP A 70 -3.27 12.62 10.98
C ASP A 70 -3.20 12.95 9.48
N THR A 71 -3.70 14.12 9.09
CA THR A 71 -3.74 14.53 7.68
C THR A 71 -2.34 14.71 7.11
N ILE A 72 -1.44 15.36 7.85
CA ILE A 72 -0.05 15.57 7.44
C ILE A 72 0.68 14.23 7.35
N ALA A 73 0.50 13.34 8.35
CA ALA A 73 1.15 12.03 8.36
C ALA A 73 0.73 11.17 7.18
N LEU A 74 -0.59 11.12 6.86
CA LEU A 74 -1.13 10.39 5.72
C LEU A 74 -0.62 10.93 4.39
N ALA A 75 -0.57 12.25 4.21
CA ALA A 75 -0.08 12.85 2.99
C ALA A 75 1.42 12.58 2.77
N ALA A 76 2.21 12.70 3.83
CA ALA A 76 3.65 12.46 3.77
C ALA A 76 3.94 10.98 3.44
N VAL A 77 3.30 10.03 4.12
CA VAL A 77 3.60 8.61 3.92
C VAL A 77 3.24 8.11 2.53
N GLN A 78 2.25 8.73 1.88
CA GLN A 78 1.88 8.40 0.49
C GLN A 78 3.01 8.66 -0.52
N LYS A 79 3.88 9.62 -0.22
CA LYS A 79 4.99 10.04 -1.10
C LYS A 79 6.28 9.25 -0.88
N LEU A 80 6.39 8.52 0.24
CA LEU A 80 7.56 7.67 0.47
C LEU A 80 7.66 6.60 -0.62
N ASN A 81 8.83 6.51 -1.24
CA ASN A 81 9.07 5.65 -2.39
C ASN A 81 10.42 4.91 -2.33
N GLY A 82 11.06 4.89 -1.15
CA GLY A 82 12.36 4.26 -0.97
C GLY A 82 13.54 5.06 -1.55
N THR A 83 13.31 6.30 -2.02
CA THR A 83 14.36 7.17 -2.58
C THR A 83 14.49 8.48 -1.79
N SER A 84 15.63 9.16 -1.93
CA SER A 84 15.82 10.48 -1.31
C SER A 84 14.83 11.52 -1.84
N SER A 85 14.45 11.44 -3.12
CA SER A 85 13.39 12.30 -3.68
C SER A 85 12.04 12.03 -3.03
N GLY A 86 11.72 10.77 -2.70
CA GLY A 86 10.50 10.42 -1.98
C GLY A 86 10.43 11.03 -0.58
N VAL A 87 11.56 11.19 0.10
CA VAL A 87 11.61 11.90 1.39
C VAL A 87 11.34 13.40 1.19
N SER A 88 11.93 14.02 0.18
CA SER A 88 11.68 15.44 -0.14
C SER A 88 10.24 15.69 -0.58
N ASP A 89 9.66 14.78 -1.38
CA ASP A 89 8.27 14.84 -1.83
C ASP A 89 7.29 14.66 -0.65
N ALA A 90 7.64 13.81 0.32
CA ALA A 90 6.86 13.61 1.54
C ALA A 90 6.82 14.89 2.39
N LEU A 91 7.96 15.57 2.58
CA LEU A 91 8.03 16.86 3.26
C LEU A 91 7.26 17.94 2.51
N SER A 92 7.37 17.98 1.19
CA SER A 92 6.65 18.94 0.35
C SER A 92 5.14 18.74 0.43
N ALA A 93 4.66 17.50 0.32
CA ALA A 93 3.24 17.18 0.45
C ALA A 93 2.69 17.49 1.86
N ALA A 94 3.46 17.21 2.90
CA ALA A 94 3.11 17.55 4.28
C ALA A 94 2.97 19.06 4.46
N ARG A 95 3.91 19.83 3.92
CA ARG A 95 3.93 21.29 3.97
C ARG A 95 2.79 21.91 3.16
N GLU A 96 2.50 21.38 1.97
CA GLU A 96 1.44 21.84 1.09
C GLU A 96 0.07 21.75 1.77
N ILE A 97 -0.24 20.61 2.40
CA ILE A 97 -1.49 20.42 3.15
C ILE A 97 -1.64 21.44 4.26
N MET A 98 -0.56 21.71 4.99
CA MET A 98 -0.61 22.67 6.09
C MET A 98 -0.77 24.12 5.62
N LEU A 99 -0.21 24.44 4.43
CA LEU A 99 -0.32 25.77 3.82
C LEU A 99 -1.57 25.93 2.96
N ASP A 100 -2.37 24.87 2.78
CA ASP A 100 -3.60 24.95 1.98
C ASP A 100 -4.56 25.96 2.62
N VAL A 101 -4.85 27.02 1.86
CA VAL A 101 -5.80 28.07 2.24
C VAL A 101 -7.23 27.56 2.47
N ASN A 102 -7.54 26.36 1.99
CA ASN A 102 -8.81 25.68 2.22
C ASN A 102 -8.83 24.89 3.54
N TYR A 103 -7.67 24.63 4.15
CA TYR A 103 -7.60 24.05 5.48
C TYR A 103 -7.91 25.11 6.52
N LYS A 104 -9.18 25.42 6.67
CA LYS A 104 -9.66 26.35 7.70
C LYS A 104 -9.80 25.61 9.03
N PRO A 105 -9.15 26.13 10.11
CA PRO A 105 -9.38 25.60 11.45
C PRO A 105 -10.88 25.61 11.77
N ARG A 106 -11.42 24.46 12.16
CA ARG A 106 -12.86 24.30 12.43
C ARG A 106 -13.39 25.20 13.54
N TYR A 107 -12.50 25.73 14.37
CA TYR A 107 -12.85 26.42 15.61
C TYR A 107 -12.41 27.88 15.65
N ASN A 108 -12.41 28.54 14.50
CA ASN A 108 -12.28 30.01 14.40
C ASN A 108 -10.96 30.58 14.99
N TYR A 109 -9.86 29.83 14.88
CA TYR A 109 -8.55 30.31 15.29
C TYR A 109 -7.98 31.23 14.19
N THR A 110 -7.61 32.43 14.58
CA THR A 110 -7.11 33.47 13.66
C THR A 110 -5.64 33.32 13.30
N ARG A 111 -4.94 32.38 13.93
CA ARG A 111 -3.50 32.19 13.77
C ARG A 111 -3.20 31.02 12.82
N THR A 112 -2.34 31.25 11.83
CA THR A 112 -1.77 30.20 11.00
C THR A 112 -0.68 29.47 11.77
N MET A 113 -0.62 28.14 11.60
CA MET A 113 0.42 27.29 12.20
C MET A 113 1.75 27.47 11.44
N ALA A 114 2.84 27.63 12.15
CA ALA A 114 4.17 27.67 11.55
C ALA A 114 4.64 26.27 11.14
N TRP A 115 5.37 26.17 10.04
CA TRP A 115 5.95 24.92 9.57
C TRP A 115 7.32 24.69 10.20
N SER A 116 7.61 23.42 10.55
CA SER A 116 8.92 22.95 10.97
C SER A 116 9.16 21.53 10.50
N ASP A 117 10.23 21.31 9.70
CA ASP A 117 10.62 19.96 9.24
C ASP A 117 11.02 19.05 10.43
N ALA A 118 11.40 19.62 11.57
CA ALA A 118 11.74 18.85 12.78
C ALA A 118 10.55 18.07 13.36
N ALA A 119 9.33 18.49 13.05
CA ALA A 119 8.11 17.82 13.48
C ALA A 119 7.85 16.51 12.73
N ILE A 120 8.52 16.30 11.60
CA ILE A 120 8.34 15.11 10.74
C ILE A 120 9.49 14.16 10.97
N LYS A 121 9.18 12.92 11.32
CA LYS A 121 10.16 11.83 11.48
C LYS A 121 9.76 10.68 10.58
N PHE A 122 10.75 10.03 10.00
CA PHE A 122 10.57 8.89 9.09
C PHE A 122 10.96 7.61 9.81
N GLY A 123 10.08 6.61 9.75
CA GLY A 123 10.24 5.35 10.47
C GLY A 123 10.73 4.23 9.58
N ARG A 124 11.75 3.52 10.06
CA ARG A 124 12.25 2.28 9.50
C ARG A 124 12.14 1.16 10.53
N SER A 125 11.66 -0.01 10.13
CA SER A 125 11.60 -1.16 11.01
C SER A 125 12.98 -1.83 11.10
N VAL A 126 13.50 -1.96 12.31
CA VAL A 126 14.76 -2.67 12.60
C VAL A 126 14.49 -3.65 13.73
N ASN A 127 14.66 -4.95 13.47
CA ASN A 127 14.45 -6.03 14.45
C ASN A 127 13.10 -5.94 15.20
N GLY A 128 12.02 -5.57 14.47
CA GLY A 128 10.68 -5.46 15.05
C GLY A 128 10.39 -4.15 15.80
N SER A 129 11.38 -3.25 15.92
CA SER A 129 11.21 -1.92 16.48
C SER A 129 11.32 -0.84 15.40
N THR A 130 10.57 0.26 15.55
CA THR A 130 10.65 1.39 14.61
C THR A 130 11.70 2.39 15.07
N VAL A 131 12.71 2.61 14.24
CA VAL A 131 13.71 3.66 14.41
C VAL A 131 13.24 4.90 13.67
N TRP A 132 13.22 6.05 14.37
CA TRP A 132 12.75 7.33 13.85
C TRP A 132 13.92 8.22 13.43
N LEU A 133 13.96 8.56 12.14
CA LEU A 133 15.02 9.35 11.50
C LEU A 133 14.52 10.77 11.20
N GLY A 134 15.39 11.75 11.31
CA GLY A 134 15.14 13.08 10.77
C GLY A 134 15.23 13.12 9.25
N ALA A 135 14.78 14.21 8.62
CA ALA A 135 14.75 14.35 7.16
C ALA A 135 16.12 14.12 6.49
N GLY A 136 17.20 14.64 7.06
CA GLY A 136 18.55 14.46 6.54
C GLY A 136 19.02 13.00 6.59
N GLU A 137 18.84 12.34 7.73
CA GLU A 137 19.18 10.93 7.93
C GLU A 137 18.32 10.03 7.04
N ALA A 138 17.02 10.33 6.93
CA ALA A 138 16.08 9.64 6.07
C ALA A 138 16.47 9.76 4.59
N SER A 139 16.89 10.93 4.14
CA SER A 139 17.37 11.15 2.76
C SER A 139 18.69 10.44 2.45
N ALA A 140 19.55 10.28 3.44
CA ALA A 140 20.81 9.54 3.30
C ALA A 140 20.62 8.02 3.25
N ALA A 141 19.55 7.50 3.91
CA ALA A 141 19.20 6.08 3.93
C ALA A 141 17.70 5.88 3.71
N PRO A 142 17.17 6.18 2.51
CA PRO A 142 15.74 6.24 2.23
C PRO A 142 15.08 4.86 2.10
N ALA A 143 15.85 3.80 1.91
CA ALA A 143 15.35 2.44 1.81
C ALA A 143 14.62 2.02 3.09
N GLU A 144 13.52 1.27 2.94
CA GLU A 144 12.72 0.73 4.05
C GLU A 144 11.99 1.76 4.94
N LEU A 145 11.89 3.01 4.51
CA LEU A 145 11.07 4.01 5.19
C LEU A 145 9.59 3.78 4.88
N LEU A 146 8.86 3.19 5.81
CA LEU A 146 7.45 2.80 5.63
C LEU A 146 6.49 3.62 6.48
N SER A 147 6.99 4.42 7.41
CA SER A 147 6.17 5.17 8.36
C SER A 147 6.61 6.61 8.45
N VAL A 148 5.66 7.49 8.76
CA VAL A 148 5.89 8.90 9.06
C VAL A 148 5.24 9.22 10.40
N LYS A 149 5.98 9.85 11.30
CA LYS A 149 5.48 10.40 12.55
C LYS A 149 5.47 11.92 12.45
N VAL A 150 4.36 12.51 12.84
CA VAL A 150 4.15 13.95 12.91
C VAL A 150 3.86 14.33 14.35
N ASP A 151 4.63 15.29 14.90
CA ASP A 151 4.40 15.83 16.23
C ASP A 151 4.04 17.31 16.12
N THR A 152 2.79 17.64 16.42
CA THR A 152 2.29 19.02 16.32
C THR A 152 2.95 19.98 17.32
N THR A 153 3.51 19.47 18.41
CA THR A 153 4.22 20.31 19.39
C THR A 153 5.54 20.83 18.80
N ALA A 154 6.15 20.07 17.91
CA ALA A 154 7.36 20.47 17.19
C ALA A 154 7.08 21.29 15.93
N LEU A 155 5.83 21.30 15.41
CA LEU A 155 5.41 22.21 14.33
C LEU A 155 5.35 23.65 14.83
N ASP A 156 4.46 23.92 15.76
CA ASP A 156 4.27 25.25 16.35
C ASP A 156 3.75 25.11 17.79
N SER A 157 4.65 25.23 18.74
CA SER A 157 4.31 25.10 20.16
C SER A 157 3.26 26.14 20.60
N ALA A 158 3.29 27.33 20.01
CA ALA A 158 2.35 28.39 20.38
C ALA A 158 0.93 28.15 19.81
N TYR A 159 0.78 27.36 18.74
CA TYR A 159 -0.53 27.02 18.18
C TYR A 159 -1.31 26.07 19.09
N GLY A 160 -0.64 25.20 19.82
CA GLY A 160 -1.25 24.31 20.80
C GLY A 160 -1.68 24.99 22.10
N ARG A 161 -1.35 26.26 22.29
CA ARG A 161 -1.70 27.01 23.50
C ARG A 161 -3.20 27.33 23.51
N VAL A 162 -3.86 26.99 24.61
CA VAL A 162 -5.26 27.34 24.91
C VAL A 162 -5.29 28.21 26.16
N ASP A 163 -5.62 29.49 25.99
CA ASP A 163 -5.79 30.39 27.13
C ASP A 163 -7.13 30.08 27.82
N MET A 164 -7.08 29.91 29.13
CA MET A 164 -8.25 29.64 29.98
C MET A 164 -8.95 30.93 30.31
N LEU A 165 -10.30 30.90 30.31
CA LEU A 165 -11.12 32.05 30.63
C LEU A 165 -11.53 32.06 32.11
N PHE A 166 -11.86 30.92 32.66
CA PHE A 166 -12.45 30.81 34.00
C PHE A 166 -11.50 30.12 34.99
N MET A 167 -10.63 29.24 34.53
CA MET A 167 -9.67 28.58 35.42
C MET A 167 -8.72 29.51 36.16
N PRO A 168 -8.31 30.69 35.63
CA PRO A 168 -7.53 31.67 36.37
C PRO A 168 -8.24 32.25 37.60
N VAL A 169 -9.56 32.22 37.64
CA VAL A 169 -10.35 32.64 38.82
C VAL A 169 -10.19 31.63 39.95
N VAL A 170 -10.03 30.35 39.64
CA VAL A 170 -9.82 29.27 40.61
C VAL A 170 -8.35 29.20 41.03
N SER A 171 -7.44 29.36 40.08
CA SER A 171 -6.00 29.39 40.34
C SER A 171 -5.28 30.26 39.33
N SER A 172 -4.53 31.25 39.78
CA SER A 172 -3.76 32.16 38.94
C SER A 172 -2.62 31.47 38.15
N SER A 173 -2.27 30.23 38.50
CA SER A 173 -1.31 29.43 37.76
C SER A 173 -1.92 28.73 36.53
N LEU A 174 -3.25 28.64 36.43
CA LEU A 174 -3.95 27.94 35.35
C LEU A 174 -4.44 28.92 34.27
N THR A 175 -3.55 29.75 33.76
CA THR A 175 -3.87 30.75 32.73
C THR A 175 -3.92 30.18 31.32
N ALA A 176 -3.14 29.13 31.04
CA ALA A 176 -3.09 28.47 29.74
C ALA A 176 -2.66 27.01 29.87
N VAL A 177 -3.09 26.18 28.93
CA VAL A 177 -2.69 24.78 28.77
C VAL A 177 -2.11 24.58 27.38
N MET A 178 -1.05 23.83 27.27
CA MET A 178 -0.46 23.40 25.99
C MET A 178 -1.06 22.07 25.58
N VAL A 179 -1.61 22.01 24.37
CA VAL A 179 -2.21 20.82 23.78
C VAL A 179 -1.41 20.47 22.53
N GLY A 180 -1.01 19.24 22.43
CA GLY A 180 -0.35 18.69 21.25
C GLY A 180 -0.85 17.29 20.95
N HIS A 181 -0.54 16.82 19.77
CA HIS A 181 -0.82 15.45 19.34
C HIS A 181 0.30 14.95 18.44
N ALA A 182 0.58 13.66 18.52
CA ALA A 182 1.49 12.99 17.61
C ALA A 182 0.71 11.90 16.86
N ALA A 183 0.84 11.87 15.54
CA ALA A 183 0.26 10.86 14.69
C ALA A 183 1.35 10.06 14.00
N VAL A 184 1.10 8.78 13.80
CA VAL A 184 1.94 7.89 13.00
C VAL A 184 1.09 7.34 11.87
N ALA A 185 1.50 7.60 10.63
CA ALA A 185 0.94 6.94 9.46
C ALA A 185 1.97 5.98 8.88
N GLY A 186 1.51 4.84 8.41
CA GLY A 186 2.37 3.83 7.83
C GLY A 186 1.72 3.16 6.63
N ARG A 187 2.55 2.54 5.79
CA ARG A 187 2.10 1.56 4.81
C ARG A 187 2.08 0.21 5.49
N SER A 188 0.92 -0.32 5.71
CA SER A 188 0.76 -1.60 6.39
C SER A 188 0.92 -2.79 5.46
N ARG A 189 0.80 -2.58 4.14
CA ARG A 189 0.71 -3.68 3.16
C ARG A 189 1.33 -3.29 1.84
N LEU A 190 2.11 -4.19 1.27
CA LEU A 190 2.56 -4.12 -0.11
C LEU A 190 1.64 -4.98 -0.97
N ASN A 191 1.31 -4.49 -2.18
CA ASN A 191 0.45 -5.23 -3.12
C ASN A 191 1.27 -6.32 -3.81
N VAL A 192 1.32 -7.49 -3.23
CA VAL A 192 1.95 -8.68 -3.79
C VAL A 192 0.93 -9.80 -3.99
N THR A 193 1.13 -10.61 -5.01
CA THR A 193 0.32 -11.80 -5.24
C THR A 193 0.71 -12.87 -4.20
N PRO A 194 -0.23 -13.66 -3.65
CA PRO A 194 0.09 -14.73 -2.71
C PRO A 194 0.77 -15.95 -3.36
N LEU A 195 1.44 -15.75 -4.46
CA LEU A 195 2.33 -16.69 -5.13
C LEU A 195 3.77 -16.23 -4.93
N ALA A 196 4.61 -17.06 -4.36
CA ALA A 196 6.04 -16.82 -4.28
C ALA A 196 6.82 -17.89 -5.07
N ILE A 197 7.97 -17.50 -5.58
CA ILE A 197 8.83 -18.39 -6.38
C ILE A 197 10.27 -18.33 -5.90
N CYS A 198 11.02 -19.40 -6.11
CA CYS A 198 12.47 -19.37 -5.88
C CYS A 198 13.15 -18.40 -6.85
N ALA A 199 14.04 -17.58 -6.33
CA ALA A 199 14.98 -16.86 -7.17
C ALA A 199 15.89 -17.85 -7.94
N MET A 200 16.24 -17.51 -9.17
CA MET A 200 17.13 -18.34 -10.00
C MET A 200 18.61 -18.06 -9.69
N SER A 201 18.91 -16.99 -8.97
CA SER A 201 20.22 -16.61 -8.47
C SER A 201 20.09 -15.85 -7.17
N SER A 202 21.06 -15.96 -6.28
CA SER A 202 21.14 -15.16 -5.05
C SER A 202 21.60 -13.71 -5.31
N LEU A 203 22.18 -13.44 -6.48
CA LEU A 203 22.65 -12.11 -6.84
C LEU A 203 21.49 -11.24 -7.28
N ARG A 204 21.28 -10.14 -6.56
CA ARG A 204 20.23 -9.16 -6.88
C ARG A 204 20.35 -8.65 -8.31
N GLN A 205 21.58 -8.36 -8.74
CA GLN A 205 21.91 -7.86 -10.07
C GLN A 205 23.22 -8.49 -10.53
N ALA A 206 23.28 -8.88 -11.79
CA ALA A 206 24.46 -9.45 -12.41
C ALA A 206 24.57 -9.04 -13.89
N PRO A 207 25.80 -8.84 -14.41
CA PRO A 207 26.01 -8.64 -15.83
C PRO A 207 25.87 -9.96 -16.60
N ARG A 208 25.21 -9.92 -17.75
CA ARG A 208 25.17 -11.03 -18.70
C ARG A 208 25.78 -10.57 -20.03
N PRO A 209 27.06 -10.88 -20.29
CA PRO A 209 27.66 -10.57 -21.57
C PRO A 209 27.06 -11.47 -22.66
N ASN A 210 26.92 -10.94 -23.86
CA ASN A 210 26.62 -11.70 -25.06
C ASN A 210 27.83 -11.69 -26.04
N PRO A 211 27.86 -12.60 -26.98
CA PRO A 211 28.99 -12.68 -27.95
C PRO A 211 29.17 -11.44 -28.82
N ALA A 212 28.15 -10.60 -28.96
CA ALA A 212 28.22 -9.36 -29.71
C ALA A 212 28.74 -8.15 -28.90
N GLY A 213 29.24 -8.36 -27.67
CA GLY A 213 29.85 -7.34 -26.83
C GLY A 213 28.87 -6.49 -26.04
N HIS A 214 27.57 -6.77 -26.08
CA HIS A 214 26.59 -6.10 -25.21
C HIS A 214 26.48 -6.82 -23.86
N VAL A 215 26.33 -6.06 -22.80
CA VAL A 215 26.16 -6.59 -21.44
C VAL A 215 24.75 -6.23 -20.96
N GLU A 216 23.94 -7.26 -20.70
CA GLU A 216 22.56 -7.15 -20.25
C GLU A 216 22.48 -7.24 -18.72
N LEU A 217 21.56 -6.49 -18.10
CA LEU A 217 21.20 -6.64 -16.70
C LEU A 217 20.36 -7.91 -16.49
N VAL A 218 20.78 -8.73 -15.54
CA VAL A 218 20.03 -9.87 -15.02
C VAL A 218 19.75 -9.63 -13.53
N GLU A 219 18.52 -9.86 -13.09
CA GLU A 219 18.11 -9.62 -11.71
C GLU A 219 17.60 -10.91 -11.08
N TYR A 220 18.27 -11.37 -10.03
CA TYR A 220 18.01 -12.67 -9.38
C TYR A 220 17.93 -13.84 -10.37
N GLY A 221 18.72 -13.78 -11.45
CA GLY A 221 18.72 -14.77 -12.52
C GLY A 221 17.67 -14.60 -13.61
N PHE A 222 16.74 -13.62 -13.47
CA PHE A 222 15.71 -13.32 -14.45
C PHE A 222 16.17 -12.23 -15.42
N ARG A 223 15.75 -12.35 -16.69
CA ARG A 223 16.01 -11.37 -17.75
C ARG A 223 14.72 -10.60 -18.04
N ARG A 224 14.80 -9.27 -18.13
CA ARG A 224 13.67 -8.44 -18.52
C ARG A 224 13.25 -8.71 -19.96
N GLY A 225 11.93 -8.81 -20.20
CA GLY A 225 11.38 -9.09 -21.51
C GLY A 225 11.34 -10.58 -21.89
N VAL A 226 11.76 -11.47 -21.00
CA VAL A 226 11.73 -12.92 -21.19
C VAL A 226 10.56 -13.53 -20.43
N SER A 227 9.82 -14.41 -21.09
CA SER A 227 8.68 -15.13 -20.49
C SER A 227 9.16 -16.44 -19.83
N TYR A 228 8.67 -16.69 -18.63
CA TYR A 228 8.95 -17.87 -17.81
C TYR A 228 7.64 -18.57 -17.46
N ASP A 229 7.72 -19.88 -17.23
CA ASP A 229 6.67 -20.63 -16.56
C ASP A 229 6.94 -20.60 -15.05
N LEU A 230 6.12 -19.85 -14.32
CA LEU A 230 6.32 -19.64 -12.89
C LEU A 230 6.07 -20.90 -12.04
N MET A 231 5.47 -21.93 -12.64
CA MET A 231 5.24 -23.22 -11.96
C MET A 231 6.42 -24.19 -12.13
N ASN A 232 7.24 -24.00 -13.16
CA ASN A 232 8.30 -24.93 -13.56
C ASN A 232 9.65 -24.22 -13.75
N LEU A 233 10.04 -23.37 -12.81
CA LEU A 233 11.30 -22.63 -12.91
C LEU A 233 12.53 -23.54 -12.77
N ASN A 234 12.50 -24.49 -11.90
CA ASN A 234 13.52 -25.53 -11.64
C ASN A 234 14.98 -25.09 -11.89
N SER A 235 15.34 -23.94 -11.34
CA SER A 235 16.61 -23.26 -11.61
C SER A 235 17.85 -24.01 -11.09
N SER A 236 17.67 -24.95 -10.17
CA SER A 236 18.76 -25.69 -9.54
C SER A 236 18.35 -27.10 -9.12
N GLY A 237 17.38 -27.71 -9.82
CA GLY A 237 16.84 -29.01 -9.43
C GLY A 237 16.02 -28.97 -8.13
N LEU A 238 15.77 -27.80 -7.59
CA LEU A 238 14.98 -27.62 -6.38
C LEU A 238 13.49 -27.84 -6.68
N THR A 239 12.87 -28.69 -5.92
CA THR A 239 11.41 -28.90 -5.92
C THR A 239 10.90 -28.88 -4.47
N PRO A 240 9.85 -28.11 -4.19
CA PRO A 240 9.12 -27.21 -5.08
C PRO A 240 9.85 -25.89 -5.30
N ALA A 241 9.64 -25.27 -6.48
CA ALA A 241 10.18 -23.95 -6.81
C ALA A 241 9.13 -22.83 -6.66
N ASN A 242 7.90 -23.17 -6.29
CA ASN A 242 6.80 -22.25 -6.09
C ASN A 242 6.07 -22.54 -4.77
N PHE A 243 5.49 -21.51 -4.20
CA PHE A 243 4.90 -21.54 -2.87
C PHE A 243 3.64 -20.67 -2.83
N LEU A 244 2.71 -21.06 -1.98
CA LEU A 244 1.59 -20.21 -1.58
C LEU A 244 2.01 -19.40 -0.36
N VAL A 245 1.85 -18.08 -0.39
CA VAL A 245 2.12 -17.20 0.74
C VAL A 245 0.85 -17.09 1.60
N ASP A 246 1.00 -17.17 2.93
CA ASP A 246 -0.10 -16.94 3.87
C ASP A 246 -0.55 -15.47 3.79
N PRO A 247 -1.79 -15.20 3.34
CA PRO A 247 -2.24 -13.83 3.09
C PRO A 247 -2.63 -13.06 4.34
N ILE A 248 -2.80 -13.74 5.48
CA ILE A 248 -3.29 -13.15 6.73
C ILE A 248 -2.32 -13.26 7.91
N ALA A 249 -1.28 -14.06 7.81
CA ALA A 249 -0.29 -14.17 8.88
C ALA A 249 0.41 -12.83 9.12
N LYS A 250 0.38 -12.35 10.35
CA LYS A 250 1.17 -11.20 10.76
C LYS A 250 2.66 -11.57 10.79
N PRO A 251 3.57 -10.64 10.46
CA PRO A 251 5.00 -10.88 10.62
C PRO A 251 5.33 -11.39 12.04
N GLY A 252 6.09 -12.48 12.13
CA GLY A 252 6.46 -13.09 13.40
C GLY A 252 5.39 -13.95 14.08
N SER A 253 4.17 -14.02 13.54
CA SER A 253 3.10 -14.88 14.08
C SER A 253 3.15 -16.30 13.53
N GLY A 254 2.44 -17.22 14.15
CA GLY A 254 2.17 -18.56 13.61
C GLY A 254 1.26 -18.50 12.38
N SER A 255 1.23 -19.59 11.61
CA SER A 255 0.30 -19.78 10.50
C SER A 255 -0.65 -20.92 10.81
N SER A 256 -1.90 -20.81 10.35
CA SER A 256 -2.90 -21.89 10.44
C SER A 256 -3.10 -22.51 9.06
N PRO A 257 -3.31 -23.83 8.97
CA PRO A 257 -3.68 -24.48 7.70
C PRO A 257 -4.91 -23.86 7.02
N SER A 258 -5.86 -23.30 7.78
CA SER A 258 -7.03 -22.62 7.26
C SER A 258 -6.69 -21.33 6.47
N ASN A 259 -5.53 -20.72 6.73
CA ASN A 259 -5.08 -19.55 6.01
C ASN A 259 -4.78 -19.85 4.54
N PHE A 260 -4.44 -21.09 4.22
CA PHE A 260 -4.15 -21.57 2.87
C PHE A 260 -5.36 -22.18 2.17
N ALA A 261 -6.53 -22.21 2.81
CA ALA A 261 -7.76 -22.69 2.17
C ALA A 261 -8.16 -21.80 0.99
N LEU A 262 -8.75 -22.40 -0.06
CA LEU A 262 -9.16 -21.71 -1.27
C LEU A 262 -10.08 -20.51 -0.98
N SER A 263 -11.03 -20.67 -0.05
CA SER A 263 -11.93 -19.60 0.38
C SER A 263 -11.23 -18.40 1.01
N THR A 264 -10.07 -18.65 1.64
CA THR A 264 -9.23 -17.59 2.23
C THR A 264 -8.33 -16.96 1.18
N VAL A 265 -7.61 -17.77 0.40
CA VAL A 265 -6.58 -17.31 -0.53
C VAL A 265 -7.15 -16.73 -1.83
N GLY A 266 -8.27 -17.28 -2.32
CA GLY A 266 -8.88 -16.86 -3.60
C GLY A 266 -9.07 -15.36 -3.73
N PRO A 267 -9.70 -14.67 -2.79
CA PRO A 267 -9.86 -13.21 -2.82
C PRO A 267 -8.53 -12.44 -2.93
N TYR A 268 -7.48 -12.89 -2.26
CA TYR A 268 -6.15 -12.26 -2.34
C TYR A 268 -5.46 -12.52 -3.69
N VAL A 269 -5.69 -13.68 -4.31
CA VAL A 269 -5.24 -13.93 -5.69
C VAL A 269 -5.99 -13.04 -6.67
N CYS A 270 -7.30 -12.84 -6.47
CA CYS A 270 -8.11 -11.93 -7.27
C CYS A 270 -7.55 -10.51 -7.22
N THR A 271 -7.37 -9.95 -6.05
CA THR A 271 -6.91 -8.56 -5.85
C THR A 271 -5.41 -8.39 -6.10
N GLY A 272 -4.61 -9.43 -5.86
CA GLY A 272 -3.15 -9.36 -5.89
C GLY A 272 -2.55 -8.61 -4.70
N THR A 273 -3.19 -8.73 -3.52
CA THR A 273 -2.81 -7.99 -2.31
C THR A 273 -2.54 -8.93 -1.14
N VAL A 274 -1.31 -8.96 -0.65
CA VAL A 274 -0.92 -9.62 0.60
C VAL A 274 -0.16 -8.62 1.46
N ALA A 275 -0.35 -8.71 2.76
CA ALA A 275 0.40 -7.90 3.71
C ALA A 275 1.86 -8.35 3.78
N LEU A 276 2.73 -7.67 3.04
CA LEU A 276 4.18 -7.85 3.15
C LEU A 276 4.79 -6.62 3.83
N PRO A 277 5.58 -6.78 4.89
CA PRO A 277 6.08 -5.65 5.65
C PRO A 277 7.19 -4.87 4.93
N LYS A 278 7.96 -5.55 4.06
CA LYS A 278 9.07 -4.95 3.30
C LYS A 278 9.42 -5.78 2.07
N VAL A 279 10.14 -5.18 1.11
CA VAL A 279 10.46 -5.80 -0.18
C VAL A 279 11.61 -6.79 -0.13
N SER A 280 12.47 -6.75 0.90
CA SER A 280 13.60 -7.66 1.06
C SER A 280 13.81 -8.04 2.52
N ASP A 281 14.44 -9.19 2.75
CA ASP A 281 14.74 -9.74 4.08
C ASP A 281 13.50 -9.89 4.99
N ALA A 282 12.33 -10.08 4.35
CA ALA A 282 11.08 -10.31 5.05
C ALA A 282 10.84 -11.81 5.23
N PRO A 283 10.68 -12.30 6.47
CA PRO A 283 10.21 -13.65 6.70
C PRO A 283 8.71 -13.72 6.36
N VAL A 284 8.33 -14.69 5.54
CA VAL A 284 6.94 -14.97 5.18
C VAL A 284 6.57 -16.41 5.51
N ARG A 285 5.33 -16.63 5.87
CA ARG A 285 4.78 -17.96 6.03
C ARG A 285 4.36 -18.50 4.68
N VAL A 286 4.81 -19.69 4.35
CA VAL A 286 4.57 -20.31 3.05
C VAL A 286 4.12 -21.75 3.20
N GLN A 287 3.32 -22.18 2.23
CA GLN A 287 3.02 -23.57 1.96
C GLN A 287 3.68 -24.00 0.66
N SER A 288 4.28 -25.16 0.65
CA SER A 288 4.90 -25.77 -0.51
C SER A 288 3.91 -26.00 -1.63
N GLY A 289 4.23 -25.54 -2.82
CA GLY A 289 3.39 -25.62 -4.01
C GLY A 289 2.26 -24.58 -4.04
N PHE A 290 2.11 -23.94 -5.20
CA PHE A 290 0.98 -23.06 -5.46
C PHE A 290 -0.14 -23.89 -6.11
N PRO A 291 -1.35 -23.98 -5.52
CA PRO A 291 -2.43 -24.82 -6.01
C PRO A 291 -3.09 -24.22 -7.27
N LEU A 292 -2.34 -24.15 -8.36
CA LEU A 292 -2.73 -23.47 -9.59
C LEU A 292 -4.02 -24.05 -10.20
N SER A 293 -4.19 -25.37 -10.14
CA SER A 293 -5.40 -26.05 -10.64
C SER A 293 -6.72 -25.53 -10.02
N LEU A 294 -6.64 -24.94 -8.82
CA LEU A 294 -7.77 -24.32 -8.12
C LEU A 294 -7.82 -22.80 -8.28
N LEU A 295 -6.67 -22.17 -8.57
CA LEU A 295 -6.52 -20.71 -8.52
C LEU A 295 -6.31 -20.05 -9.90
N PHE A 296 -6.16 -20.80 -10.98
CA PHE A 296 -5.92 -20.21 -12.31
C PHE A 296 -7.04 -19.27 -12.75
N ASN A 297 -8.30 -19.60 -12.46
CA ASN A 297 -9.44 -18.74 -12.77
C ASN A 297 -9.40 -17.41 -11.97
N HIS A 298 -8.90 -17.42 -10.73
CA HIS A 298 -8.71 -16.21 -9.94
C HIS A 298 -7.63 -15.30 -10.55
N LEU A 299 -6.55 -15.89 -11.08
CA LEU A 299 -5.53 -15.15 -11.84
C LEU A 299 -6.09 -14.59 -13.14
N ASN A 300 -6.92 -15.37 -13.84
CA ASN A 300 -7.48 -15.02 -15.14
C ASN A 300 -8.55 -13.91 -15.10
N SER A 301 -9.02 -13.52 -13.89
CA SER A 301 -9.86 -12.32 -13.75
C SER A 301 -9.21 -11.07 -14.35
N ARG A 302 -7.89 -11.06 -14.47
CA ARG A 302 -7.09 -9.99 -15.10
C ARG A 302 -7.31 -9.86 -16.59
N PHE A 303 -7.75 -10.95 -17.26
CA PHE A 303 -8.09 -10.98 -18.68
C PHE A 303 -9.62 -10.88 -18.88
N ASP A 304 -10.36 -11.66 -18.12
CA ASP A 304 -11.82 -11.66 -18.15
C ASP A 304 -12.37 -12.02 -16.76
N PRO A 305 -12.96 -11.06 -16.04
CA PRO A 305 -13.54 -11.31 -14.73
C PRO A 305 -14.89 -12.05 -14.77
N SER A 306 -15.46 -12.30 -15.96
CA SER A 306 -16.76 -12.96 -16.10
C SER A 306 -16.72 -14.46 -15.79
N ASN A 307 -15.55 -15.03 -15.52
CA ASN A 307 -15.41 -16.45 -15.14
C ASN A 307 -15.98 -16.80 -13.75
N GLY A 308 -16.50 -15.81 -13.00
CA GLY A 308 -17.17 -15.99 -11.71
C GLY A 308 -16.25 -16.30 -10.53
N ALA A 309 -14.93 -16.42 -10.72
CA ALA A 309 -13.99 -16.70 -9.64
C ALA A 309 -13.71 -15.48 -8.77
N CYS A 310 -13.83 -14.28 -9.31
CA CYS A 310 -13.58 -13.01 -8.62
C CYS A 310 -14.76 -12.06 -8.84
N ASP A 311 -14.99 -11.18 -7.85
CA ASP A 311 -15.88 -10.03 -8.02
C ASP A 311 -15.26 -9.04 -9.02
N PRO A 312 -15.93 -8.74 -10.15
CA PRO A 312 -15.42 -7.80 -11.15
C PRO A 312 -15.16 -6.38 -10.62
N HIS A 313 -15.87 -5.96 -9.57
CA HIS A 313 -15.67 -4.65 -8.94
C HIS A 313 -14.44 -4.61 -8.07
N ALA A 314 -14.12 -5.69 -7.36
CA ALA A 314 -12.92 -5.80 -6.53
C ALA A 314 -11.68 -6.19 -7.34
N ALA A 315 -11.87 -6.94 -8.43
CA ALA A 315 -10.79 -7.45 -9.28
C ALA A 315 -11.10 -7.25 -10.77
N PRO A 316 -11.15 -5.99 -11.24
CA PRO A 316 -11.48 -5.69 -12.64
C PRO A 316 -10.41 -6.25 -13.60
N ALA A 317 -10.76 -6.37 -14.88
CA ALA A 317 -9.82 -6.73 -15.94
C ALA A 317 -8.71 -5.69 -16.11
N ASP A 318 -7.62 -6.09 -16.77
CA ASP A 318 -6.63 -5.15 -17.29
C ASP A 318 -7.25 -4.29 -18.41
N THR A 319 -6.75 -3.07 -18.58
CA THR A 319 -7.12 -2.21 -19.71
C THR A 319 -6.73 -2.80 -21.06
N ASN A 320 -5.81 -3.77 -21.08
CA ASN A 320 -5.37 -4.50 -22.26
C ASN A 320 -5.36 -6.01 -21.98
N ILE A 321 -6.37 -6.71 -22.49
CA ILE A 321 -6.53 -8.16 -22.33
C ILE A 321 -5.96 -8.96 -23.50
N LYS A 322 -5.24 -8.34 -24.43
CA LYS A 322 -4.61 -9.03 -25.58
C LYS A 322 -3.67 -10.12 -25.11
N GLN A 323 -3.81 -11.30 -25.67
CA GLN A 323 -2.88 -12.40 -25.44
C GLN A 323 -1.66 -12.24 -26.36
N TYR A 324 -0.47 -12.35 -25.79
CA TYR A 324 0.79 -12.25 -26.51
C TYR A 324 1.36 -13.63 -26.73
N THR A 325 0.88 -14.29 -27.76
CA THR A 325 1.36 -15.60 -28.23
C THR A 325 2.16 -15.43 -29.51
N ALA A 326 2.86 -16.46 -29.92
CA ALA A 326 3.53 -16.50 -31.22
C ALA A 326 2.60 -16.12 -32.39
N ALA A 327 1.34 -16.51 -32.32
CA ALA A 327 0.35 -16.18 -33.36
C ALA A 327 -0.02 -14.69 -33.37
N THR A 328 0.04 -14.02 -32.23
CA THR A 328 -0.37 -12.61 -32.07
C THR A 328 0.79 -11.62 -32.11
N ILE A 329 2.03 -12.11 -31.98
CA ILE A 329 3.25 -11.31 -32.04
C ILE A 329 3.82 -11.33 -33.46
N GLY A 330 3.75 -10.18 -34.12
CA GLY A 330 4.13 -10.06 -35.54
C GLY A 330 5.60 -9.80 -35.81
N TRP A 331 6.41 -9.49 -34.78
CA TRP A 331 7.82 -9.12 -34.95
C TRP A 331 8.83 -10.27 -34.84
N MET A 332 8.39 -11.50 -34.51
CA MET A 332 9.24 -12.68 -34.44
C MET A 332 9.07 -13.57 -35.68
N ASN A 333 10.20 -14.00 -36.26
CA ASN A 333 10.25 -14.97 -37.35
C ASN A 333 11.51 -15.83 -37.23
N PRO A 334 11.46 -17.16 -37.08
CA PRO A 334 10.23 -17.95 -36.90
C PRO A 334 9.53 -17.63 -35.60
N LYS A 335 8.22 -17.87 -35.59
CA LYS A 335 7.41 -17.64 -34.39
C LYS A 335 7.66 -18.72 -33.35
N PRO A 336 7.81 -18.37 -32.07
CA PRO A 336 7.93 -19.37 -31.01
C PRO A 336 6.63 -20.16 -30.84
N THR A 337 6.73 -21.41 -30.43
CA THR A 337 5.60 -22.30 -30.13
C THR A 337 5.26 -22.37 -28.65
N LEU A 338 6.23 -22.07 -27.79
CA LEU A 338 6.05 -22.05 -26.33
C LEU A 338 6.08 -20.65 -25.78
N GLN A 339 5.38 -20.46 -24.65
CA GLN A 339 5.27 -19.19 -23.93
C GLN A 339 6.36 -19.02 -22.86
N ARG A 340 7.38 -19.88 -22.84
CA ARG A 340 8.34 -19.95 -21.72
C ARG A 340 9.76 -20.22 -22.17
N ALA A 341 10.71 -19.81 -21.32
CA ALA A 341 12.09 -20.25 -21.41
C ALA A 341 12.21 -21.76 -21.15
N LYS A 342 13.21 -22.41 -21.77
CA LYS A 342 13.49 -23.83 -21.62
C LYS A 342 14.73 -24.06 -20.76
N PRO A 343 14.87 -25.21 -20.08
CA PRO A 343 16.12 -25.64 -19.50
C PRO A 343 17.20 -25.78 -20.56
N SER A 344 18.40 -25.33 -20.24
CA SER A 344 19.58 -25.55 -21.11
C SER A 344 19.94 -27.02 -21.17
N THR A 345 20.33 -27.50 -22.34
CA THR A 345 20.86 -28.88 -22.47
C THR A 345 22.27 -29.00 -21.90
N ALA A 346 23.05 -27.92 -21.91
CA ALA A 346 24.42 -27.92 -21.38
C ALA A 346 24.42 -27.76 -19.84
N ASP A 347 23.47 -27.04 -19.30
CA ASP A 347 23.31 -26.80 -17.87
C ASP A 347 21.80 -26.74 -17.54
N PRO A 348 21.21 -27.85 -17.08
CA PRO A 348 19.76 -27.90 -16.76
C PRO A 348 19.30 -26.91 -15.68
N THR A 349 20.24 -26.34 -14.92
CA THR A 349 19.92 -25.33 -13.91
C THR A 349 19.68 -23.92 -14.52
N ARG A 350 20.07 -23.74 -15.78
CA ARG A 350 19.87 -22.48 -16.50
C ARG A 350 18.71 -22.56 -17.47
N LEU A 351 17.87 -21.56 -17.46
CA LEU A 351 16.83 -21.39 -18.47
C LEU A 351 17.37 -20.64 -19.67
N GLN A 352 17.06 -21.13 -20.87
CA GLN A 352 17.40 -20.51 -22.12
C GLN A 352 16.18 -19.98 -22.84
N THR A 353 16.41 -18.94 -23.61
CA THR A 353 15.43 -18.35 -24.52
C THR A 353 16.03 -18.26 -25.92
N ILE A 354 15.20 -17.91 -26.89
CA ILE A 354 15.66 -17.60 -28.25
C ILE A 354 16.77 -16.52 -28.28
N ALA A 355 16.87 -15.77 -27.20
CA ALA A 355 17.88 -14.73 -27.03
C ALA A 355 19.25 -15.30 -26.57
N ASP A 356 19.36 -16.56 -26.24
CA ASP A 356 20.59 -17.15 -25.73
C ASP A 356 21.44 -17.80 -26.86
N LEU A 357 22.74 -17.57 -26.84
CA LEU A 357 23.69 -18.03 -27.81
C LEU A 357 24.76 -18.95 -27.19
N PRO A 358 25.27 -19.91 -27.95
CA PRO A 358 24.71 -20.42 -29.21
C PRO A 358 23.38 -21.11 -29.01
N MET A 359 22.45 -20.99 -29.95
CA MET A 359 21.22 -21.78 -29.93
C MET A 359 21.62 -23.26 -29.92
N PRO A 360 21.11 -24.08 -29.00
CA PRO A 360 21.35 -25.50 -29.04
C PRO A 360 20.85 -26.05 -30.36
N ASN A 361 21.73 -26.79 -31.08
CA ASN A 361 21.42 -27.29 -32.42
C ASN A 361 20.15 -28.15 -32.52
N ASN A 362 19.59 -28.57 -31.38
CA ASN A 362 18.46 -29.48 -31.30
C ASN A 362 17.16 -28.81 -30.85
N HIS A 363 17.15 -27.50 -30.64
CA HIS A 363 15.91 -26.78 -30.28
C HIS A 363 15.48 -25.91 -31.46
N PRO A 364 14.34 -26.23 -32.08
CA PRO A 364 13.79 -25.35 -33.10
C PRO A 364 13.52 -23.97 -32.54
N PRO A 365 13.79 -22.90 -33.30
CA PRO A 365 13.58 -21.51 -32.86
C PRO A 365 12.16 -21.23 -32.35
N GLY A 366 11.19 -22.04 -32.77
CA GLY A 366 9.78 -21.91 -32.35
C GLY A 366 9.47 -22.35 -30.92
N GLU A 367 10.42 -22.86 -30.15
CA GLU A 367 10.14 -23.40 -28.82
C GLU A 367 10.16 -22.37 -27.68
N TYR A 368 10.55 -21.15 -27.94
CA TYR A 368 10.71 -20.11 -26.91
C TYR A 368 9.55 -19.13 -26.92
N GLY A 369 9.12 -18.70 -25.72
CA GLY A 369 8.01 -17.78 -25.53
C GLY A 369 8.26 -16.39 -26.11
N PRO A 370 7.20 -15.57 -26.22
CA PRO A 370 7.33 -14.22 -26.70
C PRO A 370 8.25 -13.42 -25.79
N LEU A 371 9.08 -12.60 -26.43
CA LEU A 371 10.00 -11.68 -25.77
C LEU A 371 9.52 -10.26 -25.97
N TRP A 372 9.68 -9.44 -24.92
CA TRP A 372 9.47 -8.00 -25.04
C TRP A 372 8.00 -7.58 -25.24
N ALA A 373 7.06 -8.34 -24.73
CA ALA A 373 5.65 -7.98 -24.78
C ALA A 373 5.31 -6.77 -23.91
N ASN A 374 5.95 -6.69 -22.73
CA ASN A 374 5.74 -5.62 -21.76
C ASN A 374 7.02 -4.91 -21.33
N ALA A 375 8.12 -5.62 -21.12
CA ALA A 375 9.39 -5.08 -20.65
C ALA A 375 10.48 -5.17 -21.72
N ARG A 376 11.55 -4.44 -21.55
CA ARG A 376 12.72 -4.43 -22.43
C ARG A 376 13.98 -4.78 -21.68
N ALA A 377 14.92 -5.41 -22.39
CA ALA A 377 16.27 -5.59 -21.89
C ALA A 377 16.93 -4.24 -21.58
N VAL A 378 17.71 -4.21 -20.50
CA VAL A 378 18.38 -3.00 -19.98
C VAL A 378 19.88 -3.22 -20.00
N PRO A 379 20.70 -2.28 -20.49
CA PRO A 379 22.14 -2.35 -20.43
C PRO A 379 22.64 -2.37 -18.97
N TRP A 380 23.61 -3.23 -18.69
CA TRP A 380 24.28 -3.26 -17.37
C TRP A 380 24.87 -1.90 -16.99
N GLN A 381 25.45 -1.17 -17.95
CA GLN A 381 26.09 0.13 -17.72
C GLN A 381 25.11 1.23 -17.29
N SER A 382 23.83 1.07 -17.56
CA SER A 382 22.81 2.03 -17.10
C SER A 382 22.30 1.75 -15.68
N VAL A 383 22.81 0.69 -15.03
CA VAL A 383 22.37 0.25 -13.71
C VAL A 383 23.19 0.94 -12.63
N GLY A 384 22.54 1.79 -11.85
CA GLY A 384 23.05 2.30 -10.58
C GLY A 384 22.67 1.41 -9.40
N GLN A 385 22.99 1.80 -8.18
CA GLN A 385 22.60 1.08 -6.97
C GLN A 385 21.09 1.04 -6.75
N THR A 386 20.38 2.08 -7.23
CA THR A 386 18.91 2.23 -7.09
C THR A 386 18.32 2.51 -8.47
N GLU A 387 17.25 1.79 -8.82
CA GLU A 387 16.52 2.05 -10.05
C GLU A 387 15.88 3.44 -10.00
N PRO A 388 16.08 4.31 -11.01
CA PRO A 388 15.41 5.59 -11.09
C PRO A 388 13.88 5.43 -11.09
N ALA A 389 13.13 6.43 -10.60
CA ALA A 389 11.66 6.38 -10.59
C ALA A 389 11.06 6.19 -11.99
N ALA A 390 11.72 6.70 -13.03
CA ALA A 390 11.36 6.51 -14.43
C ALA A 390 11.79 5.14 -15.01
N GLY A 391 12.46 4.30 -14.21
CA GLY A 391 13.07 3.05 -14.66
C GLY A 391 14.43 3.25 -15.34
N TYR A 392 15.16 2.15 -15.55
CA TYR A 392 16.40 2.19 -16.31
C TYR A 392 16.14 2.41 -17.81
N THR A 393 17.07 3.09 -18.47
CA THR A 393 17.00 3.27 -19.94
C THR A 393 17.13 1.90 -20.62
N PRO A 394 16.13 1.46 -21.39
CA PRO A 394 16.21 0.20 -22.12
C PRO A 394 17.18 0.31 -23.30
N PHE A 395 17.64 -0.84 -23.79
CA PHE A 395 18.31 -0.87 -25.10
C PHE A 395 17.39 -0.29 -26.18
N ALA A 396 17.98 0.39 -27.15
CA ALA A 396 17.25 0.94 -28.27
C ALA A 396 16.53 -0.17 -29.06
N ALA A 397 15.30 0.09 -29.47
CA ALA A 397 14.53 -0.85 -30.30
C ALA A 397 14.92 -0.71 -31.77
N THR A 398 16.18 -0.99 -32.10
CA THR A 398 16.70 -0.99 -33.48
C THR A 398 17.09 -2.40 -33.90
N PRO A 399 17.06 -2.71 -35.22
CA PRO A 399 17.49 -4.00 -35.72
C PRO A 399 18.92 -4.38 -35.29
N ALA A 400 19.83 -3.41 -35.28
CA ALA A 400 21.22 -3.64 -34.90
C ALA A 400 21.35 -4.06 -33.44
N VAL A 401 20.64 -3.37 -32.51
CA VAL A 401 20.68 -3.72 -31.08
C VAL A 401 19.94 -5.04 -30.81
N TRP A 402 18.82 -5.28 -31.48
CA TRP A 402 18.10 -6.54 -31.37
C TRP A 402 18.98 -7.72 -31.81
N ASN A 403 19.59 -7.64 -33.01
CA ASN A 403 20.49 -8.70 -33.50
C ASN A 403 21.71 -8.87 -32.59
N ALA A 404 22.18 -7.81 -31.96
CA ALA A 404 23.30 -7.90 -31.03
C ALA A 404 22.94 -8.60 -29.73
N LEU A 405 21.75 -8.30 -29.18
CA LEU A 405 21.24 -8.95 -27.96
C LEU A 405 20.78 -10.40 -28.22
N TYR A 406 20.26 -10.66 -29.42
CA TYR A 406 19.59 -11.90 -29.79
C TYR A 406 20.10 -12.42 -31.16
N ALA A 407 21.39 -12.51 -31.31
CA ALA A 407 22.07 -12.74 -32.60
C ALA A 407 21.68 -14.03 -33.31
N THR A 408 21.16 -15.02 -32.61
CA THR A 408 20.59 -16.24 -33.21
C THR A 408 19.09 -16.32 -33.04
N GLY A 409 18.46 -15.21 -32.62
CA GLY A 409 17.02 -15.11 -32.50
C GLY A 409 16.30 -15.22 -33.85
N PRO A 410 14.98 -15.22 -33.84
CA PRO A 410 14.22 -15.17 -35.07
C PRO A 410 14.64 -13.94 -35.88
N GLY A 411 14.66 -14.11 -37.21
CA GLY A 411 15.00 -13.03 -38.11
C GLY A 411 14.13 -11.82 -37.80
N PHE A 412 14.72 -10.63 -37.88
CA PHE A 412 14.02 -9.38 -37.64
C PHE A 412 12.98 -9.13 -38.77
N LEU A 413 11.74 -8.92 -38.38
CA LEU A 413 10.75 -8.37 -39.28
C LEU A 413 10.81 -6.84 -39.22
N GLY A 414 10.80 -6.16 -40.37
CA GLY A 414 10.99 -4.72 -40.48
C GLY A 414 10.00 -3.81 -39.73
N SER A 415 9.02 -4.40 -39.06
CA SER A 415 8.02 -3.72 -38.24
C SER A 415 8.23 -3.88 -36.74
N TYR A 416 9.45 -4.09 -36.28
CA TYR A 416 9.77 -4.22 -34.87
C TYR A 416 9.27 -3.00 -34.09
N PRO A 417 8.45 -3.16 -33.01
CA PRO A 417 7.83 -2.03 -32.34
C PRO A 417 8.85 -1.21 -31.54
N VAL A 418 8.82 0.12 -31.72
CA VAL A 418 9.64 1.06 -30.94
C VAL A 418 9.24 1.03 -29.47
N ALA A 419 7.95 0.87 -29.18
CA ALA A 419 7.40 0.68 -27.84
C ALA A 419 7.04 -0.80 -27.62
N THR A 420 6.88 -1.21 -26.34
CA THR A 420 6.40 -2.56 -26.04
C THR A 420 4.98 -2.76 -26.58
N PRO A 421 4.63 -3.95 -27.08
CA PRO A 421 3.31 -4.22 -27.63
C PRO A 421 2.17 -3.88 -26.70
N TYR A 422 2.35 -4.12 -25.41
CA TYR A 422 1.34 -3.79 -24.41
C TYR A 422 0.87 -2.33 -24.46
N SER A 423 1.77 -1.39 -24.77
CA SER A 423 1.49 0.05 -24.83
C SER A 423 1.10 0.54 -26.23
N THR A 424 1.11 -0.34 -27.24
CA THR A 424 0.84 0.02 -28.65
C THR A 424 -0.60 -0.31 -29.02
N ALA A 425 -1.35 0.67 -29.49
CA ALA A 425 -2.79 0.50 -29.81
C ALA A 425 -3.08 -0.64 -30.79
N SER A 426 -2.20 -0.86 -31.78
CA SER A 426 -2.32 -1.94 -32.77
C SER A 426 -2.16 -3.35 -32.17
N PHE A 427 -1.57 -3.46 -30.98
CA PHE A 427 -1.34 -4.70 -30.26
C PHE A 427 -2.10 -4.78 -28.94
N SER A 428 -3.07 -3.91 -28.72
CA SER A 428 -3.93 -3.92 -27.53
C SER A 428 -5.32 -4.46 -27.85
N GLN A 429 -5.99 -4.94 -26.81
CA GLN A 429 -7.40 -5.36 -26.84
C GLN A 429 -8.07 -4.90 -25.55
N LEU A 430 -9.09 -4.06 -25.69
CA LEU A 430 -9.86 -3.58 -24.55
C LEU A 430 -10.73 -4.73 -23.98
N PRO A 431 -11.00 -4.72 -22.67
CA PRO A 431 -11.97 -5.64 -22.08
C PRO A 431 -13.37 -5.39 -22.66
N PRO A 432 -14.31 -6.35 -22.52
CA PRO A 432 -15.70 -6.18 -22.89
C PRO A 432 -16.31 -4.91 -22.29
N PRO A 433 -17.27 -4.24 -22.95
CA PRO A 433 -17.84 -2.97 -22.46
C PRO A 433 -18.36 -3.03 -21.03
N VAL A 434 -18.92 -4.17 -20.61
CA VAL A 434 -19.44 -4.41 -19.25
C VAL A 434 -18.35 -4.40 -18.18
N HIS A 435 -17.10 -4.58 -18.55
CA HIS A 435 -15.93 -4.62 -17.64
C HIS A 435 -14.98 -3.44 -17.83
N ARG A 436 -15.43 -2.40 -18.52
CA ARG A 436 -14.64 -1.16 -18.65
C ARG A 436 -14.91 -0.19 -17.49
N PRO A 437 -13.91 0.65 -17.12
CA PRO A 437 -12.68 0.94 -17.89
C PRO A 437 -11.55 -0.07 -17.71
N GLY A 438 -11.58 -0.99 -16.74
CA GLY A 438 -10.45 -1.81 -16.36
C GLY A 438 -9.36 -1.03 -15.61
N ILE A 439 -8.34 -1.72 -15.12
CA ILE A 439 -7.19 -1.12 -14.42
C ILE A 439 -5.90 -1.47 -15.16
N LYS A 440 -5.11 -0.45 -15.49
CA LYS A 440 -3.82 -0.63 -16.19
C LYS A 440 -2.84 -1.44 -15.34
N ASN A 441 -2.08 -2.31 -16.00
CA ASN A 441 -1.06 -3.16 -15.39
C ASN A 441 -1.60 -4.22 -14.40
N ARG A 442 -2.89 -4.54 -14.43
CA ARG A 442 -3.47 -5.61 -13.59
C ARG A 442 -2.86 -6.98 -13.86
N ARG A 443 -2.31 -7.20 -15.05
CA ARG A 443 -1.64 -8.44 -15.47
C ARG A 443 -0.20 -8.54 -14.96
N VAL A 444 0.35 -7.47 -14.39
CA VAL A 444 1.65 -7.51 -13.74
C VAL A 444 1.48 -8.08 -12.33
N LEU A 445 1.96 -9.29 -12.14
CA LEU A 445 1.99 -9.94 -10.85
C LEU A 445 3.25 -9.49 -10.11
N ASN A 446 3.07 -8.91 -8.94
CA ASN A 446 4.18 -8.66 -8.02
C ASN A 446 4.41 -9.92 -7.19
N ILE A 447 5.49 -10.62 -7.44
CA ILE A 447 5.74 -11.95 -6.89
C ILE A 447 6.98 -11.90 -5.99
N PRO A 448 6.85 -12.30 -4.71
CA PRO A 448 7.98 -12.48 -3.81
C PRO A 448 8.97 -13.52 -4.38
N LEU A 449 10.23 -13.13 -4.47
CA LEU A 449 11.36 -13.99 -4.81
C LEU A 449 11.98 -14.52 -3.52
N LEU A 450 12.07 -15.82 -3.39
CA LEU A 450 12.52 -16.47 -2.17
C LEU A 450 13.97 -16.89 -2.26
N ALA A 451 14.67 -16.80 -1.12
CA ALA A 451 15.94 -17.50 -0.93
C ALA A 451 15.65 -19.00 -0.79
N CYS A 452 16.05 -19.78 -1.77
CA CYS A 452 15.86 -21.23 -1.79
C CYS A 452 17.18 -21.99 -1.55
N PRO A 453 17.13 -23.22 -0.99
CA PRO A 453 15.93 -24.00 -0.64
C PRO A 453 15.19 -23.48 0.59
N VAL A 454 13.85 -23.57 0.56
CA VAL A 454 13.02 -23.21 1.71
C VAL A 454 12.91 -24.41 2.65
N SER A 455 13.29 -24.23 3.91
CA SER A 455 13.17 -25.22 4.96
C SER A 455 11.94 -24.95 5.84
N GLY A 456 10.98 -25.88 5.87
CA GLY A 456 9.79 -25.75 6.67
C GLY A 456 8.76 -24.75 6.09
N SER A 457 8.05 -24.04 6.97
CA SER A 457 6.93 -23.15 6.62
C SER A 457 7.30 -21.66 6.62
N VAL A 458 8.58 -21.30 6.72
CA VAL A 458 9.07 -19.92 6.69
C VAL A 458 10.07 -19.78 5.58
N ALA A 459 9.85 -18.80 4.73
CA ALA A 459 10.77 -18.41 3.66
C ALA A 459 11.23 -16.97 3.84
N ILE A 460 12.41 -16.65 3.32
CA ILE A 460 12.92 -15.27 3.30
C ILE A 460 12.71 -14.71 1.91
N VAL A 461 12.00 -13.60 1.83
CA VAL A 461 11.84 -12.82 0.60
C VAL A 461 13.10 -12.00 0.38
N ILE A 462 13.78 -12.19 -0.73
CA ILE A 462 15.00 -11.44 -1.10
C ILE A 462 14.73 -10.29 -2.07
N GLY A 463 13.54 -10.27 -2.67
CA GLY A 463 13.09 -9.23 -3.58
C GLY A 463 11.68 -9.51 -4.07
N ILE A 464 11.11 -8.58 -4.80
CA ILE A 464 9.81 -8.75 -5.45
C ILE A 464 9.99 -8.54 -6.95
N GLY A 465 9.67 -9.57 -7.74
CA GLY A 465 9.70 -9.53 -9.18
C GLY A 465 8.36 -9.09 -9.77
N LYS A 466 8.39 -8.26 -10.81
CA LYS A 466 7.24 -7.92 -11.64
C LYS A 466 7.14 -8.94 -12.79
N PHE A 467 6.05 -9.66 -12.85
CA PHE A 467 5.81 -10.68 -13.88
C PHE A 467 4.52 -10.37 -14.63
N PHE A 468 4.67 -10.00 -15.90
CA PHE A 468 3.53 -9.69 -16.77
C PHE A 468 2.97 -10.96 -17.39
N MET A 469 1.73 -11.31 -17.07
CA MET A 469 1.07 -12.47 -17.67
C MET A 469 0.88 -12.25 -19.18
N THR A 470 1.55 -13.05 -20.00
CA THR A 470 1.47 -12.94 -21.47
C THR A 470 0.17 -13.55 -22.03
N VAL A 471 -0.30 -14.60 -21.39
CA VAL A 471 -1.56 -15.31 -21.72
C VAL A 471 -2.29 -15.66 -20.41
N PRO A 472 -3.58 -16.00 -20.44
CA PRO A 472 -4.27 -16.57 -19.29
C PRO A 472 -3.53 -17.83 -18.78
N ALA A 473 -3.54 -18.01 -17.46
CA ALA A 473 -3.03 -19.23 -16.85
C ALA A 473 -3.95 -20.41 -17.14
N ASP A 474 -3.38 -21.60 -17.22
CA ASP A 474 -4.12 -22.86 -17.19
C ASP A 474 -3.87 -23.61 -15.86
N ALA A 475 -4.38 -24.81 -15.72
CA ALA A 475 -4.27 -25.60 -14.49
C ALA A 475 -2.82 -25.96 -14.12
N ASN A 476 -1.87 -25.86 -15.04
CA ASN A 476 -0.49 -26.34 -14.89
C ASN A 476 0.57 -25.27 -15.11
N MET A 477 0.22 -24.12 -15.74
CA MET A 477 1.20 -23.16 -16.23
C MET A 477 0.76 -21.71 -15.99
N ILE A 478 1.70 -20.88 -15.55
CA ILE A 478 1.60 -19.42 -15.55
C ILE A 478 2.73 -18.89 -16.42
N SER A 479 2.41 -18.45 -17.64
CA SER A 479 3.40 -17.82 -18.53
C SER A 479 3.44 -16.33 -18.26
N ALA A 480 4.58 -15.85 -17.75
CA ALA A 480 4.75 -14.46 -17.42
C ALA A 480 6.14 -13.93 -17.77
N GLU A 481 6.16 -12.75 -18.38
CA GLU A 481 7.37 -12.03 -18.76
C GLU A 481 7.91 -11.23 -17.59
N PHE A 482 9.19 -11.42 -17.27
CA PHE A 482 9.83 -10.65 -16.21
C PHE A 482 10.02 -9.18 -16.62
N ALA A 483 9.56 -8.27 -15.80
CA ALA A 483 9.56 -6.83 -16.04
C ALA A 483 10.47 -6.04 -15.06
N GLY A 484 11.41 -6.71 -14.42
CA GLY A 484 12.31 -6.13 -13.43
C GLY A 484 11.80 -6.29 -12.00
N LEU A 485 12.60 -5.82 -11.05
CA LEU A 485 12.22 -5.81 -9.63
C LEU A 485 11.19 -4.71 -9.37
N ALA A 486 10.32 -4.95 -8.42
CA ALA A 486 9.42 -3.93 -7.91
C ALA A 486 10.14 -3.14 -6.81
N SER A 487 10.05 -1.82 -6.85
CA SER A 487 10.42 -0.95 -5.75
C SER A 487 9.25 -0.79 -4.78
N GLU A 488 9.53 -0.42 -3.53
CA GLU A 488 8.50 -0.23 -2.51
C GLU A 488 7.39 0.72 -2.97
N HIS A 489 7.75 1.80 -3.67
CA HIS A 489 6.79 2.77 -4.16
C HIS A 489 5.86 2.22 -5.26
N GLN A 490 6.31 1.25 -6.05
CA GLN A 490 5.51 0.63 -7.11
C GLN A 490 4.49 -0.36 -6.56
N LEU A 491 4.72 -0.86 -5.37
CA LEU A 491 3.87 -1.85 -4.71
C LEU A 491 2.68 -1.22 -3.96
N GLY A 492 2.61 0.08 -3.88
CA GLY A 492 1.60 0.93 -3.24
C GLY A 492 0.47 0.19 -2.53
N GLY A 493 0.47 0.21 -1.21
CA GLY A 493 -0.61 -0.30 -0.38
C GLY A 493 -1.41 0.85 0.25
N PRO A 494 -2.53 0.56 0.90
CA PRO A 494 -3.25 1.54 1.68
C PRO A 494 -2.33 2.11 2.76
N VAL A 495 -2.44 3.41 2.98
CA VAL A 495 -1.81 4.09 4.11
C VAL A 495 -2.81 4.18 5.25
N GLU A 496 -2.35 3.88 6.44
CA GLU A 496 -3.19 3.82 7.64
C GLU A 496 -2.54 4.64 8.76
N ILE A 497 -3.39 5.24 9.60
CA ILE A 497 -2.92 5.76 10.88
C ILE A 497 -2.67 4.56 11.80
N THR A 498 -1.44 4.43 12.27
CA THR A 498 -1.04 3.41 13.24
C THR A 498 -0.83 4.09 14.58
N GLN A 499 -1.61 3.70 15.60
CA GLN A 499 -1.46 4.19 16.98
C GLN A 499 -0.33 3.47 17.69
#